data_593b833158e1222973fec8e1c8f36017
#
_entry.id   593b833158e1222973fec8e1c8f36017
#
_cell.length_a   1.000
_cell.length_b   1.000
_cell.length_c   1.000
_cell.angle_alpha   90.00
_cell.angle_beta   90.00
_cell.angle_gamma   90.00
#
_symmetry.space_group_name_H-M   'P 1'
#
loop_
_entity.id
_entity.type
_entity.pdbx_description
1 polymer ?
#
loop_
_entity_poly.entity_id
_entity_poly.type
_entity_poly.pdbx_seq_one_letter_code
_entity_poly.pdbx_strand_id
1 'polypeptide(L)'
;MRTISLRVFVLATALLVLAVSTAPMSAQEARPPSGRVAYHFVARLLQGPSGFFVIGYVNFLDGISAPMFDGTAGETTAVMTFRSDLFSVAPLFNGNVTVLNWPAAPAPVVKFYLNNSPKQDWNQPDSFSSGQLIGSFSGRVGQIAITGTTAVVTYSYDWISTRDFSLGGKMVNLGRLSPDGGTISNYVSAVPVPTTVAGFPAALTSAGTSFVIGPGSKD
;
A
#
# COMPACT_ATOMS: atom_id res chain seq x y z
N MET A 1 30.06 -64.20 26.99
CA MET A 1 29.62 -62.87 27.50
C MET A 1 30.29 -61.77 26.71
N ARG A 2 29.55 -60.72 26.28
CA ARG A 2 29.94 -59.51 25.56
C ARG A 2 29.88 -59.54 24.03
N THR A 3 28.68 -59.62 23.48
CA THR A 3 28.42 -59.23 22.07
C THR A 3 27.19 -58.34 21.90
N ILE A 4 26.70 -57.72 22.98
CA ILE A 4 25.49 -56.84 22.96
C ILE A 4 25.82 -55.35 22.77
N SER A 5 27.10 -54.94 23.02
CA SER A 5 27.47 -53.52 23.05
C SER A 5 27.60 -52.85 21.67
N LEU A 6 27.88 -53.59 20.61
CA LEU A 6 28.23 -52.99 19.30
C LEU A 6 26.99 -52.61 18.46
N ARG A 7 25.87 -53.35 18.65
CA ARG A 7 24.65 -53.09 17.87
C ARG A 7 23.84 -51.88 18.37
N VAL A 8 23.96 -51.55 19.65
CA VAL A 8 23.28 -50.38 20.22
C VAL A 8 23.94 -49.06 19.82
N PHE A 9 25.29 -49.07 19.62
CA PHE A 9 26.03 -47.89 19.20
C PHE A 9 25.78 -47.48 17.76
N VAL A 10 25.56 -48.44 16.85
CA VAL A 10 25.29 -48.17 15.42
C VAL A 10 23.86 -47.61 15.23
N LEU A 11 22.90 -48.05 16.05
CA LEU A 11 21.53 -47.47 15.96
C LEU A 11 21.45 -46.05 16.52
N ALA A 12 22.21 -45.71 17.55
CA ALA A 12 22.20 -44.37 18.13
C ALA A 12 22.83 -43.32 17.19
N THR A 13 23.88 -43.71 16.43
CA THR A 13 24.52 -42.85 15.44
C THR A 13 23.66 -42.63 14.19
N ALA A 14 22.91 -43.63 13.76
CA ALA A 14 21.96 -43.50 12.62
C ALA A 14 20.76 -42.60 12.93
N LEU A 15 20.26 -42.59 14.18
CA LEU A 15 19.21 -41.71 14.60
C LEU A 15 19.66 -40.22 14.74
N LEU A 16 20.94 -39.99 15.10
CA LEU A 16 21.46 -38.63 15.24
C LEU A 16 21.70 -37.97 13.88
N VAL A 17 22.01 -38.72 12.82
CA VAL A 17 22.22 -38.18 11.47
C VAL A 17 20.88 -37.83 10.77
N LEU A 18 19.78 -38.47 11.14
CA LEU A 18 18.46 -38.16 10.57
C LEU A 18 17.79 -36.90 11.21
N ALA A 19 18.25 -36.48 12.38
CA ALA A 19 17.69 -35.30 13.06
C ALA A 19 18.26 -33.96 12.60
N VAL A 20 19.32 -33.94 11.80
CA VAL A 20 20.01 -32.72 11.35
C VAL A 20 19.51 -32.21 9.99
N SER A 21 18.69 -32.95 9.28
CA SER A 21 18.31 -32.60 7.90
C SER A 21 16.91 -31.99 7.69
N THR A 22 16.26 -31.54 8.76
CA THR A 22 15.00 -30.81 8.64
C THR A 22 15.06 -29.39 9.23
N ALA A 23 16.18 -28.69 9.00
CA ALA A 23 16.11 -27.24 9.05
C ALA A 23 15.17 -26.81 7.93
N PRO A 24 14.06 -26.10 8.20
CA PRO A 24 13.28 -25.54 7.13
C PRO A 24 14.21 -24.61 6.38
N MET A 25 14.56 -24.97 5.12
CA MET A 25 15.08 -23.97 4.20
C MET A 25 14.01 -22.90 4.16
N SER A 26 14.23 -21.79 4.84
CA SER A 26 13.43 -20.59 4.60
C SER A 26 13.65 -20.29 3.12
N ALA A 27 12.67 -20.64 2.29
CA ALA A 27 12.65 -20.20 0.92
C ALA A 27 12.79 -18.68 1.00
N GLN A 28 13.92 -18.15 0.58
CA GLN A 28 14.13 -16.72 0.46
C GLN A 28 13.03 -16.25 -0.49
N GLU A 29 12.03 -15.59 0.09
CA GLU A 29 10.86 -15.14 -0.65
C GLU A 29 11.37 -14.26 -1.79
N ALA A 30 11.20 -14.70 -3.04
CA ALA A 30 11.75 -14.02 -4.20
C ALA A 30 11.17 -12.59 -4.19
N ARG A 31 12.04 -11.59 -4.21
CA ARG A 31 11.63 -10.19 -4.28
C ARG A 31 10.81 -9.98 -5.55
N PRO A 32 9.67 -9.29 -5.48
CA PRO A 32 8.89 -9.02 -6.68
C PRO A 32 9.71 -8.19 -7.66
N PRO A 33 9.62 -8.46 -8.97
CA PRO A 33 10.36 -7.71 -9.97
C PRO A 33 9.93 -6.25 -10.00
N SER A 34 10.87 -5.35 -10.29
CA SER A 34 10.60 -3.93 -10.51
C SER A 34 9.60 -3.72 -11.64
N GLY A 35 8.71 -2.74 -11.50
CA GLY A 35 7.65 -2.44 -12.48
C GLY A 35 6.39 -3.30 -12.33
N ARG A 36 6.39 -4.31 -11.44
CA ARG A 36 5.19 -5.08 -11.14
C ARG A 36 4.16 -4.21 -10.43
N VAL A 37 2.90 -4.41 -10.75
CA VAL A 37 1.79 -3.77 -10.03
C VAL A 37 1.73 -4.34 -8.62
N ALA A 38 1.75 -3.47 -7.61
CA ALA A 38 1.55 -3.88 -6.22
C ALA A 38 0.06 -3.85 -5.86
N TYR A 39 -0.61 -2.75 -6.17
CA TYR A 39 -2.05 -2.59 -5.91
C TYR A 39 -2.69 -1.53 -6.82
N HIS A 40 -4.00 -1.61 -7.01
CA HIS A 40 -4.83 -0.53 -7.56
C HIS A 40 -5.69 0.09 -6.48
N PHE A 41 -6.07 1.35 -6.68
CA PHE A 41 -6.87 2.08 -5.72
C PHE A 41 -7.82 3.08 -6.37
N VAL A 42 -8.85 3.45 -5.61
CA VAL A 42 -9.75 4.58 -5.87
C VAL A 42 -9.67 5.55 -4.70
N ALA A 43 -9.65 6.84 -4.98
CA ALA A 43 -9.44 7.86 -3.96
C ALA A 43 -10.23 9.14 -4.20
N ARG A 44 -10.34 9.94 -3.15
CA ARG A 44 -10.69 11.35 -3.21
C ARG A 44 -9.57 12.18 -2.57
N LEU A 45 -9.17 13.22 -3.28
CA LEU A 45 -8.28 14.27 -2.78
C LEU A 45 -9.17 15.40 -2.28
N LEU A 46 -9.34 15.53 -0.98
CA LEU A 46 -10.11 16.61 -0.37
C LEU A 46 -9.27 17.88 -0.34
N GLN A 47 -9.90 18.98 -0.75
CA GLN A 47 -9.25 20.28 -0.91
C GLN A 47 -9.95 21.31 -0.02
N GLY A 48 -9.14 22.01 0.77
CA GLY A 48 -9.60 23.09 1.66
C GLY A 48 -8.56 24.19 1.84
N PRO A 49 -8.91 25.26 2.58
CA PRO A 49 -7.98 26.36 2.86
C PRO A 49 -6.69 25.93 3.57
N SER A 50 -6.75 24.87 4.37
CA SER A 50 -5.61 24.34 5.13
C SER A 50 -4.71 23.42 4.30
N GLY A 51 -5.06 23.10 3.05
CA GLY A 51 -4.34 22.16 2.19
C GLY A 51 -5.20 21.02 1.69
N PHE A 52 -4.53 19.88 1.52
CA PHE A 52 -5.11 18.67 0.93
C PHE A 52 -4.91 17.47 1.85
N PHE A 53 -5.81 16.52 1.79
CA PHE A 53 -5.55 15.15 2.24
C PHE A 53 -6.28 14.14 1.34
N VAL A 54 -5.77 12.91 1.30
CA VAL A 54 -6.32 11.84 0.47
C VAL A 54 -6.98 10.79 1.35
N ILE A 55 -8.15 10.34 0.93
CA ILE A 55 -8.82 9.15 1.44
C ILE A 55 -9.13 8.21 0.29
N GLY A 56 -9.15 6.90 0.54
CA GLY A 56 -9.47 5.96 -0.51
C GLY A 56 -9.44 4.51 -0.05
N TYR A 57 -9.60 3.63 -1.03
CA TYR A 57 -9.57 2.19 -0.81
C TYR A 57 -8.78 1.47 -1.90
N VAL A 58 -8.25 0.30 -1.55
CA VAL A 58 -7.58 -0.61 -2.48
C VAL A 58 -8.62 -1.55 -3.07
N ASN A 59 -8.66 -1.65 -4.39
CA ASN A 59 -9.60 -2.50 -5.12
C ASN A 59 -8.92 -3.72 -5.79
N PHE A 60 -7.59 -3.78 -5.76
CA PHE A 60 -6.78 -4.90 -6.20
C PHE A 60 -5.48 -4.94 -5.39
N LEU A 61 -5.05 -6.13 -5.01
CA LEU A 61 -3.77 -6.38 -4.35
C LEU A 61 -3.10 -7.57 -5.02
N ASP A 62 -1.86 -7.40 -5.48
CA ASP A 62 -1.13 -8.43 -6.21
C ASP A 62 -0.90 -9.69 -5.37
N GLY A 63 -1.05 -10.85 -6.02
CA GLY A 63 -0.90 -12.16 -5.38
C GLY A 63 -2.04 -12.55 -4.42
N ILE A 64 -3.07 -11.70 -4.27
CA ILE A 64 -4.21 -11.93 -3.40
C ILE A 64 -5.47 -12.16 -4.23
N SER A 65 -6.06 -13.34 -4.08
CA SER A 65 -7.35 -13.72 -4.71
C SER A 65 -8.56 -13.50 -3.80
N ALA A 66 -8.35 -13.01 -2.57
CA ALA A 66 -9.44 -12.70 -1.65
C ALA A 66 -10.25 -11.50 -2.14
N PRO A 67 -11.56 -11.46 -1.82
CA PRO A 67 -12.38 -10.29 -2.11
C PRO A 67 -11.82 -9.04 -1.41
N MET A 68 -11.71 -7.93 -2.15
CA MET A 68 -11.36 -6.62 -1.61
C MET A 68 -12.57 -5.87 -1.06
N PHE A 69 -13.76 -6.47 -1.15
CA PHE A 69 -15.03 -5.89 -0.74
C PHE A 69 -15.89 -6.91 0.00
N ASP A 70 -16.57 -6.47 1.04
CA ASP A 70 -17.59 -7.23 1.76
C ASP A 70 -18.97 -6.90 1.15
N GLY A 71 -19.26 -7.47 -0.02
CA GLY A 71 -20.46 -7.22 -0.80
C GLY A 71 -20.21 -6.50 -2.13
N THR A 72 -21.15 -5.65 -2.56
CA THR A 72 -21.04 -4.88 -3.81
C THR A 72 -19.87 -3.90 -3.71
N ALA A 73 -19.02 -3.88 -4.74
CA ALA A 73 -17.81 -3.05 -4.76
C ALA A 73 -18.13 -1.55 -4.60
N GLY A 74 -17.53 -0.94 -3.60
CA GLY A 74 -17.67 0.48 -3.28
C GLY A 74 -16.95 0.84 -1.97
N GLU A 75 -16.98 2.13 -1.62
CA GLU A 75 -16.31 2.59 -0.40
C GLU A 75 -16.88 1.94 0.86
N THR A 76 -18.20 1.76 0.93
CA THR A 76 -18.89 1.23 2.12
C THR A 76 -18.57 -0.23 2.42
N THR A 77 -18.01 -0.95 1.46
CA THR A 77 -17.70 -2.38 1.56
C THR A 77 -16.21 -2.70 1.40
N ALA A 78 -15.38 -1.68 1.19
CA ALA A 78 -13.94 -1.86 0.98
C ALA A 78 -13.24 -2.34 2.25
N VAL A 79 -12.58 -3.51 2.20
CA VAL A 79 -11.88 -4.10 3.34
C VAL A 79 -10.51 -3.49 3.60
N MET A 80 -9.90 -2.86 2.60
CA MET A 80 -8.63 -2.16 2.75
C MET A 80 -8.78 -0.70 2.33
N THR A 81 -8.52 0.21 3.27
CA THR A 81 -8.66 1.65 3.10
C THR A 81 -7.35 2.37 3.41
N PHE A 82 -7.27 3.63 3.03
CA PHE A 82 -6.15 4.48 3.39
C PHE A 82 -6.57 5.94 3.58
N ARG A 83 -5.74 6.64 4.36
CA ARG A 83 -5.86 8.07 4.60
C ARG A 83 -4.46 8.69 4.71
N SER A 84 -4.28 9.88 4.12
CA SER A 84 -3.06 10.67 4.31
C SER A 84 -3.21 11.67 5.47
N ASP A 85 -2.07 12.10 6.00
CA ASP A 85 -2.00 13.33 6.77
C ASP A 85 -2.27 14.54 5.85
N LEU A 86 -2.57 15.70 6.45
CA LEU A 86 -2.75 16.95 5.72
C LEU A 86 -1.43 17.41 5.09
N PHE A 87 -1.48 17.90 3.86
CA PHE A 87 -0.32 18.43 3.15
C PHE A 87 -0.68 19.65 2.29
N SER A 88 0.32 20.40 1.90
CA SER A 88 0.18 21.49 0.94
C SER A 88 1.22 21.37 -0.17
N VAL A 89 0.93 21.95 -1.32
CA VAL A 89 1.80 21.93 -2.50
C VAL A 89 1.88 23.33 -3.10
N ALA A 90 3.05 23.72 -3.58
CA ALA A 90 3.26 24.99 -4.24
C ALA A 90 3.08 24.84 -5.77
N PRO A 91 2.27 25.68 -6.42
CA PRO A 91 2.09 25.63 -7.86
C PRO A 91 3.26 26.28 -8.61
N LEU A 92 3.63 25.70 -9.74
CA LEU A 92 4.44 26.26 -10.80
C LEU A 92 3.58 26.32 -12.08
N PHE A 93 3.69 27.42 -12.82
CA PHE A 93 2.89 27.62 -14.03
C PHE A 93 3.79 27.57 -15.27
N ASN A 94 3.35 26.81 -16.28
CA ASN A 94 4.00 26.73 -17.57
C ASN A 94 2.91 26.75 -18.67
N GLY A 95 2.54 27.95 -19.12
CA GLY A 95 1.45 28.13 -20.07
C GLY A 95 0.12 27.62 -19.50
N ASN A 96 -0.48 26.65 -20.17
CA ASN A 96 -1.73 26.01 -19.75
C ASN A 96 -1.54 24.76 -18.86
N VAL A 97 -0.30 24.48 -18.47
CA VAL A 97 0.03 23.40 -17.53
C VAL A 97 0.35 23.99 -16.16
N THR A 98 -0.35 23.55 -15.14
CA THR A 98 -0.01 23.81 -13.75
C THR A 98 0.69 22.60 -13.17
N VAL A 99 1.87 22.81 -12.59
CA VAL A 99 2.66 21.75 -11.96
C VAL A 99 2.69 21.99 -10.46
N LEU A 100 2.32 20.98 -9.69
CA LEU A 100 2.45 20.97 -8.24
C LEU A 100 3.56 19.98 -7.89
N ASN A 101 4.67 20.47 -7.36
CA ASN A 101 5.79 19.63 -6.98
C ASN A 101 5.57 19.00 -5.59
N TRP A 102 5.95 17.75 -5.48
CA TRP A 102 5.95 16.96 -4.28
C TRP A 102 7.38 16.64 -3.84
N PRO A 103 7.76 16.58 -2.56
CA PRO A 103 6.87 16.72 -1.43
C PRO A 103 6.66 18.19 -1.06
N ALA A 104 5.45 18.46 -0.55
CA ALA A 104 5.34 19.55 0.40
C ALA A 104 6.16 19.21 1.66
N ALA A 105 6.62 20.20 2.36
CA ALA A 105 7.21 20.01 3.69
C ALA A 105 6.13 20.31 4.76
N PRO A 106 5.78 19.34 5.64
CA PRO A 106 6.29 17.97 5.71
C PRO A 106 5.72 17.06 4.61
N ALA A 107 6.48 16.02 4.24
CA ALA A 107 5.98 14.99 3.33
C ALA A 107 4.79 14.27 3.96
N PRO A 108 3.66 14.13 3.25
CA PRO A 108 2.50 13.47 3.83
C PRO A 108 2.76 12.00 4.08
N VAL A 109 2.26 11.54 5.22
CA VAL A 109 2.22 10.12 5.56
C VAL A 109 0.87 9.56 5.15
N VAL A 110 0.89 8.49 4.35
CA VAL A 110 -0.30 7.72 4.00
C VAL A 110 -0.35 6.47 4.86
N LYS A 111 -1.48 6.24 5.51
CA LYS A 111 -1.71 5.12 6.43
C LYS A 111 -2.74 4.18 5.84
N PHE A 112 -2.46 2.88 5.84
CA PHE A 112 -3.35 1.82 5.35
C PHE A 112 -3.99 1.08 6.50
N TYR A 113 -5.26 0.76 6.34
CA TYR A 113 -6.09 0.12 7.36
C TYR A 113 -6.82 -1.09 6.78
N LEU A 114 -6.91 -2.16 7.57
CA LEU A 114 -7.73 -3.33 7.30
C LEU A 114 -9.02 -3.25 8.11
N ASN A 115 -10.15 -3.34 7.46
CA ASN A 115 -11.48 -3.25 8.06
C ASN A 115 -12.19 -4.61 8.01
N ASN A 116 -12.54 -5.16 9.17
CA ASN A 116 -13.30 -6.41 9.27
C ASN A 116 -14.82 -6.19 9.19
N SER A 117 -15.27 -4.94 9.27
CA SER A 117 -16.67 -4.53 9.13
C SER A 117 -16.70 -3.18 8.45
N PRO A 118 -16.47 -3.14 7.15
CA PRO A 118 -16.32 -1.90 6.40
C PRO A 118 -17.62 -1.08 6.41
N LYS A 119 -17.50 0.24 6.61
CA LYS A 119 -18.60 1.21 6.65
C LYS A 119 -18.10 2.61 6.29
N GLN A 120 -17.19 2.70 5.33
CA GLN A 120 -16.61 3.98 4.94
C GLN A 120 -17.64 4.85 4.23
N ASP A 121 -17.51 6.16 4.47
CA ASP A 121 -18.35 7.19 3.86
C ASP A 121 -17.43 8.33 3.40
N TRP A 122 -17.53 8.71 2.14
CA TRP A 122 -16.75 9.80 1.56
C TRP A 122 -16.94 11.14 2.27
N ASN A 123 -18.06 11.33 2.94
CA ASN A 123 -18.36 12.54 3.73
C ASN A 123 -17.89 12.43 5.19
N GLN A 124 -17.36 11.27 5.59
CA GLN A 124 -16.81 11.01 6.92
C GLN A 124 -15.36 10.49 6.78
N PRO A 125 -14.37 11.36 6.50
CA PRO A 125 -13.00 10.97 6.22
C PRO A 125 -12.37 10.07 7.27
N ASP A 126 -12.73 10.22 8.54
CA ASP A 126 -12.22 9.42 9.64
C ASP A 126 -12.64 7.94 9.53
N SER A 127 -13.73 7.65 8.81
CA SER A 127 -14.18 6.28 8.57
C SER A 127 -13.14 5.45 7.78
N PHE A 128 -12.29 6.09 6.96
CA PHE A 128 -11.21 5.44 6.21
C PHE A 128 -10.00 5.05 7.07
N SER A 129 -9.99 5.45 8.34
CA SER A 129 -8.95 5.10 9.33
C SER A 129 -9.48 4.29 10.51
N SER A 130 -10.70 3.75 10.42
CA SER A 130 -11.37 3.04 11.51
C SER A 130 -10.87 1.60 11.73
N GLY A 131 -10.09 1.04 10.79
CA GLY A 131 -9.61 -0.35 10.84
C GLY A 131 -8.29 -0.54 11.59
N GLN A 132 -7.74 -1.76 11.48
CA GLN A 132 -6.41 -2.08 11.96
C GLN A 132 -5.36 -1.40 11.06
N LEU A 133 -4.45 -0.62 11.64
CA LEU A 133 -3.31 -0.06 10.90
C LEU A 133 -2.37 -1.19 10.45
N ILE A 134 -2.20 -1.35 9.13
CA ILE A 134 -1.40 -2.42 8.50
C ILE A 134 -0.12 -1.91 7.83
N GLY A 135 -0.01 -0.61 7.59
CA GLY A 135 1.19 0.00 7.03
C GLY A 135 1.08 1.50 6.91
N SER A 136 2.23 2.15 6.79
CA SER A 136 2.32 3.57 6.47
C SER A 136 3.53 3.84 5.59
N PHE A 137 3.39 4.79 4.66
CA PHE A 137 4.50 5.27 3.85
C PHE A 137 4.58 6.79 3.84
N SER A 138 5.76 7.31 3.51
CA SER A 138 6.00 8.73 3.23
C SER A 138 6.26 8.92 1.74
N GLY A 139 5.62 9.94 1.15
CA GLY A 139 5.95 10.37 -0.21
C GLY A 139 7.36 10.96 -0.27
N ARG A 140 8.16 10.56 -1.27
CA ARG A 140 9.55 11.06 -1.48
C ARG A 140 9.55 12.26 -2.41
N VAL A 141 9.43 11.99 -3.68
CA VAL A 141 9.48 12.98 -4.74
C VAL A 141 8.43 12.66 -5.78
N GLY A 142 7.82 13.68 -6.33
CA GLY A 142 6.81 13.49 -7.35
C GLY A 142 6.28 14.79 -7.88
N GLN A 143 5.27 14.66 -8.74
CA GLN A 143 4.68 15.76 -9.47
C GLN A 143 3.21 15.50 -9.70
N ILE A 144 2.43 16.57 -9.65
CA ILE A 144 1.06 16.61 -10.19
C ILE A 144 1.09 17.58 -11.37
N ALA A 145 0.81 17.09 -12.55
CA ALA A 145 0.69 17.92 -13.75
C ALA A 145 -0.80 18.06 -14.11
N ILE A 146 -1.30 19.28 -14.12
CA ILE A 146 -2.70 19.61 -14.39
C ILE A 146 -2.79 20.29 -15.73
N THR A 147 -3.68 19.79 -16.62
CA THR A 147 -4.02 20.42 -17.88
C THR A 147 -5.53 20.27 -18.14
N GLY A 148 -6.22 21.38 -18.37
CA GLY A 148 -7.67 21.39 -18.53
C GLY A 148 -8.38 20.77 -17.31
N THR A 149 -9.16 19.73 -17.57
CA THR A 149 -9.97 19.02 -16.56
C THR A 149 -9.31 17.75 -16.01
N THR A 150 -8.04 17.50 -16.33
CA THR A 150 -7.32 16.29 -15.94
C THR A 150 -6.01 16.64 -15.27
N ALA A 151 -5.67 15.89 -14.24
CA ALA A 151 -4.36 15.87 -13.64
C ALA A 151 -3.77 14.46 -13.67
N VAL A 152 -2.47 14.38 -13.89
CA VAL A 152 -1.68 13.16 -13.74
C VAL A 152 -0.78 13.35 -12.53
N VAL A 153 -0.81 12.39 -11.64
CA VAL A 153 0.02 12.36 -10.43
C VAL A 153 1.01 11.21 -10.56
N THR A 154 2.27 11.51 -10.32
CA THR A 154 3.32 10.50 -10.23
C THR A 154 4.21 10.84 -9.04
N TYR A 155 4.39 9.92 -8.11
CA TYR A 155 5.33 10.08 -7.00
C TYR A 155 5.87 8.76 -6.50
N SER A 156 7.07 8.79 -5.96
CA SER A 156 7.69 7.67 -5.27
C SER A 156 7.45 7.76 -3.77
N TYR A 157 7.47 6.62 -3.10
CA TYR A 157 7.29 6.55 -1.66
C TYR A 157 8.20 5.49 -1.01
N ASP A 158 8.45 5.67 0.29
CA ASP A 158 9.12 4.71 1.15
C ASP A 158 8.21 4.25 2.27
N TRP A 159 8.23 2.96 2.60
CA TRP A 159 7.55 2.45 3.78
C TRP A 159 8.20 3.00 5.06
N ILE A 160 7.37 3.55 5.95
CA ILE A 160 7.75 3.91 7.32
C ILE A 160 7.57 2.69 8.21
N SER A 161 6.45 1.99 8.03
CA SER A 161 6.12 0.78 8.78
C SER A 161 5.18 -0.11 7.99
N THR A 162 5.32 -1.42 8.18
CA THR A 162 4.37 -2.42 7.69
C THR A 162 4.18 -3.51 8.73
N ARG A 163 3.01 -4.14 8.72
CA ARG A 163 2.66 -5.24 9.62
C ARG A 163 2.06 -6.38 8.84
N ASP A 164 2.25 -7.59 9.33
CA ASP A 164 1.55 -8.77 8.81
C ASP A 164 0.07 -8.68 9.19
N PHE A 165 -0.79 -9.04 8.23
CA PHE A 165 -2.23 -9.13 8.43
C PHE A 165 -2.79 -10.30 7.62
N SER A 166 -3.94 -10.83 8.04
CA SER A 166 -4.62 -11.91 7.32
C SER A 166 -5.66 -11.35 6.36
N LEU A 167 -5.61 -11.76 5.10
CA LEU A 167 -6.62 -11.42 4.09
C LEU A 167 -6.93 -12.67 3.26
N GLY A 168 -8.19 -13.15 3.31
CA GLY A 168 -8.60 -14.36 2.61
C GLY A 168 -7.84 -15.62 3.04
N GLY A 169 -7.46 -15.71 4.32
CA GLY A 169 -6.70 -16.83 4.87
C GLY A 169 -5.20 -16.84 4.54
N LYS A 170 -4.71 -15.80 3.87
CA LYS A 170 -3.27 -15.62 3.58
C LYS A 170 -2.68 -14.54 4.47
N MET A 171 -1.45 -14.74 4.93
CA MET A 171 -0.66 -13.69 5.58
C MET A 171 -0.08 -12.77 4.52
N VAL A 172 -0.35 -11.48 4.66
CA VAL A 172 0.06 -10.41 3.72
C VAL A 172 0.87 -9.37 4.47
N ASN A 173 1.85 -8.78 3.78
CA ASN A 173 2.62 -7.63 4.27
C ASN A 173 2.90 -6.69 3.09
N LEU A 174 2.47 -5.45 3.19
CA LEU A 174 2.62 -4.48 2.10
C LEU A 174 4.09 -4.19 1.78
N GLY A 175 4.97 -4.19 2.78
CA GLY A 175 6.41 -4.02 2.59
C GLY A 175 7.07 -5.20 1.86
N ARG A 176 6.52 -6.41 1.95
CA ARG A 176 7.02 -7.55 1.15
C ARG A 176 6.59 -7.46 -0.31
N LEU A 177 5.44 -6.83 -0.59
CA LEU A 177 5.00 -6.59 -1.97
C LEU A 177 5.85 -5.54 -2.68
N SER A 178 6.43 -4.57 -1.95
CA SER A 178 7.31 -3.54 -2.50
C SER A 178 8.40 -3.15 -1.48
N PRO A 179 9.43 -4.00 -1.30
CA PRO A 179 10.42 -3.87 -0.22
C PRO A 179 11.19 -2.54 -0.24
N ASP A 180 11.46 -2.01 -1.42
CA ASP A 180 12.21 -0.77 -1.62
C ASP A 180 11.29 0.44 -1.84
N GLY A 181 10.03 0.34 -1.40
CA GLY A 181 9.00 1.33 -1.67
C GLY A 181 8.31 1.13 -3.02
N GLY A 182 7.70 2.18 -3.54
CA GLY A 182 6.99 2.09 -4.80
C GLY A 182 6.86 3.43 -5.51
N THR A 183 6.34 3.37 -6.74
CA THR A 183 5.88 4.54 -7.49
C THR A 183 4.38 4.46 -7.67
N ILE A 184 3.69 5.52 -7.33
CA ILE A 184 2.26 5.68 -7.62
C ILE A 184 2.11 6.50 -8.88
N SER A 185 1.23 6.03 -9.77
CA SER A 185 0.74 6.78 -10.92
C SER A 185 -0.78 6.78 -10.90
N ASN A 186 -1.39 7.94 -10.90
CA ASN A 186 -2.84 8.05 -10.90
C ASN A 186 -3.36 9.20 -11.74
N TYR A 187 -4.57 9.02 -12.24
CA TYR A 187 -5.36 10.06 -12.88
C TYR A 187 -6.29 10.70 -11.86
N VAL A 188 -6.39 12.01 -11.93
CA VAL A 188 -7.27 12.83 -11.06
C VAL A 188 -8.14 13.67 -11.97
N SER A 189 -9.46 13.66 -11.72
CA SER A 189 -10.34 14.65 -12.33
C SER A 189 -10.07 16.00 -11.68
N ALA A 190 -9.64 16.99 -12.45
CA ALA A 190 -9.46 18.35 -12.00
C ALA A 190 -10.81 19.11 -11.87
N VAL A 191 -11.92 18.47 -12.21
CA VAL A 191 -13.27 18.99 -11.95
C VAL A 191 -13.68 18.60 -10.54
N PRO A 192 -13.78 19.56 -9.60
CA PRO A 192 -14.09 19.26 -8.23
C PRO A 192 -15.56 18.83 -8.07
N VAL A 193 -15.77 17.87 -7.18
CA VAL A 193 -17.12 17.50 -6.71
C VAL A 193 -17.34 18.12 -5.32
N PRO A 194 -18.55 18.65 -5.03
CA PRO A 194 -18.88 19.19 -3.70
C PRO A 194 -18.79 18.10 -2.63
N THR A 195 -18.38 18.49 -1.42
CA THR A 195 -18.40 17.61 -0.25
C THR A 195 -19.07 18.32 0.94
N THR A 196 -19.54 17.52 1.91
CA THR A 196 -20.05 18.04 3.19
C THR A 196 -18.99 17.98 4.30
N VAL A 197 -17.75 17.64 3.97
CA VAL A 197 -16.65 17.55 4.94
C VAL A 197 -16.28 18.95 5.43
N ALA A 198 -16.36 19.16 6.73
CA ALA A 198 -16.04 20.46 7.34
C ALA A 198 -14.61 20.92 7.00
N GLY A 199 -14.48 22.14 6.49
CA GLY A 199 -13.19 22.72 6.07
C GLY A 199 -12.66 22.24 4.71
N PHE A 200 -13.38 21.33 4.02
CA PHE A 200 -12.99 20.80 2.71
C PHE A 200 -14.20 20.80 1.75
N PRO A 201 -14.55 21.95 1.18
CA PRO A 201 -15.78 22.10 0.38
C PRO A 201 -15.74 21.34 -0.95
N ALA A 202 -14.59 20.87 -1.38
CA ALA A 202 -14.41 20.20 -2.65
C ALA A 202 -13.52 18.95 -2.54
N ALA A 203 -13.76 17.99 -3.40
CA ALA A 203 -12.92 16.83 -3.59
C ALA A 203 -12.64 16.58 -5.08
N LEU A 204 -11.45 16.13 -5.40
CA LEU A 204 -11.08 15.64 -6.71
C LEU A 204 -11.10 14.11 -6.68
N THR A 205 -11.76 13.48 -7.66
CA THR A 205 -11.83 12.01 -7.74
C THR A 205 -10.62 11.46 -8.46
N SER A 206 -10.12 10.32 -8.01
CA SER A 206 -8.88 9.72 -8.49
C SER A 206 -8.96 8.20 -8.55
N ALA A 207 -8.23 7.62 -9.49
CA ALA A 207 -7.92 6.20 -9.54
C ALA A 207 -6.48 5.99 -10.01
N GLY A 208 -5.80 5.00 -9.46
CA GLY A 208 -4.39 4.80 -9.75
C GLY A 208 -3.84 3.43 -9.42
N THR A 209 -2.55 3.31 -9.67
CA THR A 209 -1.77 2.09 -9.53
C THR A 209 -0.49 2.39 -8.78
N SER A 210 -0.12 1.51 -7.87
CA SER A 210 1.22 1.45 -7.30
C SER A 210 2.04 0.39 -8.00
N PHE A 211 3.25 0.76 -8.40
CA PHE A 211 4.24 -0.11 -9.01
C PHE A 211 5.39 -0.36 -8.04
N VAL A 212 5.88 -1.59 -8.03
CA VAL A 212 7.06 -1.98 -7.25
C VAL A 212 8.30 -1.27 -7.81
N ILE A 213 9.08 -0.62 -6.94
CA ILE A 213 10.44 -0.22 -7.24
C ILE A 213 11.36 -1.26 -6.59
N GLY A 214 12.38 -1.68 -7.29
CA GLY A 214 13.37 -2.58 -6.73
C GLY A 214 14.73 -2.35 -7.36
N PRO A 215 15.81 -2.87 -6.77
CA PRO A 215 17.07 -2.91 -7.47
C PRO A 215 16.83 -3.65 -8.78
N GLY A 216 17.13 -2.99 -9.89
CA GLY A 216 17.11 -3.64 -11.20
C GLY A 216 17.82 -4.99 -11.09
N SER A 217 17.30 -6.03 -11.76
CA SER A 217 17.98 -7.32 -11.83
C SER A 217 19.43 -7.02 -12.21
N LYS A 218 20.36 -7.40 -11.34
CA LYS A 218 21.76 -7.50 -11.77
C LYS A 218 21.77 -8.73 -12.65
N ASP A 219 21.59 -8.51 -13.97
CA ASP A 219 21.91 -9.50 -14.97
C ASP A 219 23.39 -9.85 -14.90
#